data_22dbe85767ee744da03dcb7d7944cc1e
#
_entry.id   22dbe85767ee744da03dcb7d7944cc1e
#
_cell.length_a   1.000
_cell.length_b   1.000
_cell.length_c   1.000
_cell.angle_alpha   90.00
_cell.angle_beta   90.00
_cell.angle_gamma   90.00
#
_symmetry.space_group_name_H-M   'P 1'
#
loop_
_entity.id
_entity.type
_entity.pdbx_description
1 polymer ?
#
loop_
_entity_poly.entity_id
_entity_poly.type
_entity_poly.pdbx_seq_one_letter_code
_entity_poly.pdbx_strand_id
1 'polypeptide(L)'
;MKKYYVLITLIVLISLVAACAPTAPTSAPTDAPAAAAPTEVQLTENEQWAKDNGVGPYQPASEDWAAIEAAAKEEGSVCVYSNSSKIEKLIEPWSALYPDIKLDCGDTDGITTKMQAEQEAGNVVGDVWFNSDGHILYGMFMPNQWLWWYTPEGVVVSGVTAERPYAMQRHSIDVWGYNQEINPDGCPLTNWWQLTEAELNGKVFLENPLVDPSTTAKITLIVENADDMAKAYMDLYGKEWTTDEMAGPDAYGVVAENAGFLFLRKLARNHPVLEPGGDEVDEAYASLGMDSAIEPGYGLTGWDSYETTLDGELAMAPCLTMEPVVGIKKNSYVAIANKAPHPNAAKLFIKFALSEEGAKPWTAIGIYPGVDSLPLAEGMPAIGTYKLWESNDAFAWANNSAVRDFFATELLGGE
;
A
#
# COMPACT_ATOMS: atom_id res chain seq x y z
N MET A 1 37.36 -39.97 -15.68
CA MET A 1 38.84 -39.85 -15.71
C MET A 1 39.24 -38.58 -15.01
N LYS A 2 40.07 -38.82 -13.99
CA LYS A 2 40.98 -37.91 -13.27
C LYS A 2 40.42 -36.65 -12.57
N LYS A 3 40.36 -36.81 -11.25
CA LYS A 3 40.38 -35.83 -10.15
C LYS A 3 41.74 -35.08 -10.17
N TYR A 4 41.71 -33.81 -9.79
CA TYR A 4 42.84 -33.13 -9.17
C TYR A 4 42.39 -32.32 -7.96
N TYR A 5 42.79 -32.79 -6.76
CA TYR A 5 42.84 -32.03 -5.53
C TYR A 5 44.15 -31.24 -5.46
N VAL A 6 44.13 -30.01 -5.04
CA VAL A 6 45.35 -29.31 -4.63
C VAL A 6 45.17 -28.88 -3.16
N LEU A 7 46.00 -29.52 -2.38
CA LEU A 7 46.18 -29.34 -0.94
C LEU A 7 47.27 -28.26 -0.78
N ILE A 8 47.01 -27.20 -0.04
CA ILE A 8 48.07 -26.25 0.37
C ILE A 8 48.28 -26.40 1.87
N THR A 9 49.46 -26.85 2.20
CA THR A 9 49.98 -27.16 3.53
C THR A 9 50.52 -25.93 4.24
N LEU A 10 50.11 -25.75 5.47
CA LEU A 10 50.56 -24.73 6.42
C LEU A 10 51.95 -25.12 6.93
N ILE A 11 52.94 -24.24 6.84
CA ILE A 11 54.23 -24.39 7.52
C ILE A 11 54.38 -23.32 8.60
N VAL A 12 54.39 -23.79 9.86
CA VAL A 12 54.77 -22.99 11.03
C VAL A 12 56.26 -23.20 11.27
N LEU A 13 57.03 -22.13 11.32
CA LEU A 13 58.43 -22.17 11.77
C LEU A 13 58.55 -21.28 13.00
N ILE A 14 58.80 -21.95 14.13
CA ILE A 14 59.19 -21.35 15.40
C ILE A 14 60.73 -21.25 15.40
N SER A 15 61.25 -20.07 15.63
CA SER A 15 62.69 -19.92 16.00
C SER A 15 62.81 -19.02 17.23
N LEU A 16 63.16 -19.67 18.35
CA LEU A 16 63.68 -19.00 19.56
C LEU A 16 65.14 -18.64 19.36
N VAL A 17 65.49 -17.38 19.64
CA VAL A 17 66.86 -17.00 20.01
C VAL A 17 66.76 -15.99 21.14
N ALA A 18 67.31 -16.38 22.29
CA ALA A 18 67.57 -15.51 23.43
C ALA A 18 68.95 -14.90 23.29
N ALA A 19 69.12 -13.60 23.60
CA ALA A 19 70.23 -13.09 24.39
C ALA A 19 70.35 -11.56 24.45
N CYS A 20 70.56 -11.08 25.64
CA CYS A 20 71.31 -9.89 26.10
C CYS A 20 70.75 -8.50 25.75
N ALA A 21 70.29 -7.81 26.78
CA ALA A 21 70.06 -6.37 26.83
C ALA A 21 71.35 -5.54 26.94
N PRO A 22 71.28 -4.34 26.42
CA PRO A 22 71.73 -3.19 27.18
C PRO A 22 70.64 -2.12 27.33
N THR A 23 70.66 -1.45 28.46
CA THR A 23 69.82 -0.34 28.89
C THR A 23 69.78 0.80 27.88
N ALA A 24 68.55 1.12 27.44
CA ALA A 24 68.30 2.30 26.60
C ALA A 24 67.69 3.45 27.44
N PRO A 25 67.86 4.67 27.06
CA PRO A 25 67.41 5.85 27.81
C PRO A 25 65.87 6.02 27.67
N THR A 26 65.32 6.54 28.75
CA THR A 26 63.90 6.88 28.88
C THR A 26 63.45 7.86 27.79
N SER A 27 62.69 7.44 26.82
CA SER A 27 62.03 8.33 25.88
C SER A 27 60.76 8.93 26.50
N ALA A 28 60.56 10.19 26.30
CA ALA A 28 59.37 10.95 26.69
C ALA A 28 58.07 10.33 26.15
N PRO A 29 56.92 10.56 26.80
CA PRO A 29 55.66 10.04 26.33
C PRO A 29 55.35 10.62 24.94
N THR A 30 55.23 9.74 23.93
CA THR A 30 54.73 10.10 22.61
C THR A 30 53.25 10.41 22.77
N ASP A 31 52.83 11.58 22.43
CA ASP A 31 51.44 11.98 22.34
C ASP A 31 50.68 10.96 21.51
N ALA A 32 49.60 10.45 22.09
CA ALA A 32 48.64 9.57 21.37
C ALA A 32 48.16 10.33 20.14
N PRO A 33 47.99 9.65 18.99
CA PRO A 33 47.40 10.28 17.81
C PRO A 33 46.06 10.89 18.19
N ALA A 34 45.84 12.14 17.91
CA ALA A 34 44.56 12.81 18.08
C ALA A 34 43.51 11.98 17.35
N ALA A 35 42.42 11.62 18.04
CA ALA A 35 41.28 10.95 17.43
C ALA A 35 40.87 11.76 16.19
N ALA A 36 40.81 11.10 15.04
CA ALA A 36 40.35 11.73 13.81
C ALA A 36 38.97 12.33 14.08
N ALA A 37 38.80 13.60 13.77
CA ALA A 37 37.51 14.26 13.86
C ALA A 37 36.49 13.42 13.03
N PRO A 38 35.24 13.27 13.50
CA PRO A 38 34.20 12.56 12.72
C PRO A 38 34.16 13.20 11.33
N THR A 39 34.32 12.37 10.30
CA THR A 39 34.11 12.81 8.92
C THR A 39 32.68 13.25 8.81
N GLU A 40 32.38 14.50 8.54
CA GLU A 40 31.05 14.98 8.24
C GLU A 40 30.52 14.14 7.08
N VAL A 41 29.41 13.42 7.30
CA VAL A 41 28.73 12.68 6.25
C VAL A 41 28.13 13.73 5.31
N GLN A 42 28.64 13.78 4.09
CA GLN A 42 28.14 14.69 3.08
C GLN A 42 26.75 14.22 2.64
N LEU A 43 25.73 15.06 2.84
CA LEU A 43 24.37 14.77 2.42
C LEU A 43 24.29 14.70 0.89
N THR A 44 23.41 13.83 0.38
CA THR A 44 23.00 13.87 -1.02
C THR A 44 22.24 15.16 -1.32
N GLU A 45 22.04 15.48 -2.59
CA GLU A 45 21.25 16.65 -3.00
C GLU A 45 19.79 16.55 -2.48
N ASN A 46 19.20 15.33 -2.52
CA ASN A 46 17.87 15.08 -2.01
C ASN A 46 17.78 15.23 -0.49
N GLU A 47 18.76 14.71 0.24
CA GLU A 47 18.83 14.88 1.70
C GLU A 47 19.05 16.35 2.10
N GLN A 48 19.84 17.08 1.33
CA GLN A 48 20.01 18.51 1.57
C GLN A 48 18.70 19.25 1.38
N TRP A 49 17.97 18.97 0.30
CA TRP A 49 16.66 19.55 0.07
C TRP A 49 15.68 19.23 1.20
N ALA A 50 15.64 17.97 1.64
CA ALA A 50 14.78 17.54 2.75
C ALA A 50 15.12 18.27 4.06
N LYS A 51 16.42 18.46 4.33
CA LYS A 51 16.91 19.18 5.50
C LYS A 51 16.54 20.67 5.44
N ASP A 52 16.71 21.30 4.29
CA ASP A 52 16.40 22.71 4.09
C ASP A 52 14.91 23.00 4.23
N ASN A 53 14.08 22.01 3.90
CA ASN A 53 12.62 22.08 3.99
C ASN A 53 12.04 21.43 5.27
N GLY A 54 12.87 20.85 6.14
CA GLY A 54 12.43 20.25 7.41
C GLY A 54 11.42 19.13 7.20
N VAL A 55 11.72 18.16 6.32
CA VAL A 55 10.89 16.97 6.03
C VAL A 55 11.73 15.70 6.20
N GLY A 56 11.07 14.56 6.24
CA GLY A 56 11.74 13.28 6.43
C GLY A 56 12.47 13.21 7.77
N PRO A 57 13.72 12.69 7.80
CA PRO A 57 14.47 12.57 9.05
C PRO A 57 14.95 13.92 9.59
N TYR A 58 14.74 14.99 8.85
CA TYR A 58 15.14 16.36 9.22
C TYR A 58 13.95 17.21 9.70
N GLN A 59 12.78 16.61 9.88
CA GLN A 59 11.62 17.31 10.43
C GLN A 59 11.95 17.84 11.85
N PRO A 60 11.77 19.15 12.14
CA PRO A 60 12.00 19.69 13.45
C PRO A 60 10.97 19.19 14.47
N ALA A 61 11.35 19.13 15.74
CA ALA A 61 10.48 18.72 16.82
C ALA A 61 9.31 19.69 17.06
N SER A 62 9.46 20.96 16.67
CA SER A 62 8.43 21.98 16.69
C SER A 62 8.52 22.87 15.46
N GLU A 63 7.38 23.35 15.00
CA GLU A 63 7.27 24.13 13.76
C GLU A 63 6.63 25.49 14.01
N ASP A 64 7.14 26.51 13.33
CA ASP A 64 6.50 27.83 13.28
C ASP A 64 5.41 27.83 12.19
N TRP A 65 4.20 27.45 12.56
CA TRP A 65 3.06 27.37 11.65
C TRP A 65 2.71 28.73 11.05
N ALA A 66 2.96 29.84 11.73
CA ALA A 66 2.70 31.16 11.16
C ALA A 66 3.70 31.46 10.02
N ALA A 67 4.98 31.09 10.20
CA ALA A 67 5.98 31.24 9.15
C ALA A 67 5.70 30.29 7.96
N ILE A 68 5.30 29.02 8.21
CA ILE A 68 4.94 28.07 7.18
C ILE A 68 3.72 28.59 6.37
N GLU A 69 2.68 29.08 7.03
CA GLU A 69 1.49 29.62 6.33
C GLU A 69 1.84 30.87 5.52
N ALA A 70 2.69 31.75 6.03
CA ALA A 70 3.14 32.93 5.29
C ALA A 70 3.91 32.55 4.04
N ALA A 71 4.84 31.58 4.14
CA ALA A 71 5.59 31.07 3.00
C ALA A 71 4.67 30.34 1.98
N ALA A 72 3.72 29.53 2.45
CA ALA A 72 2.74 28.87 1.59
C ALA A 72 1.87 29.86 0.80
N LYS A 73 1.51 31.01 1.39
CA LYS A 73 0.82 32.09 0.68
C LYS A 73 1.67 32.73 -0.41
N GLU A 74 2.98 32.86 -0.19
CA GLU A 74 3.90 33.31 -1.23
C GLU A 74 4.07 32.28 -2.35
N GLU A 75 4.01 30.97 -2.02
CA GLU A 75 4.00 29.87 -2.98
C GLU A 75 2.70 29.86 -3.82
N GLY A 76 1.56 30.24 -3.26
CA GLY A 76 0.30 30.54 -3.93
C GLY A 76 -0.51 29.32 -4.39
N SER A 77 0.05 28.13 -4.37
CA SER A 77 -0.65 26.89 -4.76
C SER A 77 -0.02 25.66 -4.12
N VAL A 78 -0.77 24.55 -4.14
CA VAL A 78 -0.29 23.20 -3.85
C VAL A 78 -0.87 22.22 -4.87
N CYS A 79 -0.02 21.44 -5.51
CA CYS A 79 -0.41 20.39 -6.45
C CYS A 79 -0.44 19.04 -5.73
N VAL A 80 -1.63 18.47 -5.56
CA VAL A 80 -1.83 17.17 -4.89
C VAL A 80 -2.22 16.11 -5.90
N TYR A 81 -1.40 15.08 -6.04
CA TYR A 81 -1.72 13.89 -6.83
C TYR A 81 -2.45 12.86 -5.97
N SER A 82 -3.69 12.52 -6.33
CA SER A 82 -4.50 11.57 -5.60
C SER A 82 -5.11 10.52 -6.54
N ASN A 83 -5.19 9.26 -6.07
CA ASN A 83 -5.93 8.19 -6.72
C ASN A 83 -7.40 8.12 -6.27
N SER A 84 -7.93 9.19 -5.69
CA SER A 84 -9.31 9.27 -5.22
C SER A 84 -9.96 10.55 -5.71
N SER A 85 -11.05 10.45 -6.47
CA SER A 85 -11.86 11.58 -6.90
C SER A 85 -12.42 12.42 -5.75
N LYS A 86 -12.56 11.82 -4.54
CA LYS A 86 -12.98 12.54 -3.33
C LYS A 86 -12.04 13.70 -2.95
N ILE A 87 -10.81 13.77 -3.52
CA ILE A 87 -9.88 14.90 -3.32
C ILE A 87 -10.50 16.22 -3.76
N GLU A 88 -11.34 16.21 -4.79
CA GLU A 88 -12.01 17.41 -5.30
C GLU A 88 -12.96 18.05 -4.27
N LYS A 89 -13.50 17.24 -3.36
CA LYS A 89 -14.36 17.71 -2.26
C LYS A 89 -13.58 18.54 -1.22
N LEU A 90 -12.24 18.52 -1.28
CA LEU A 90 -11.37 19.34 -0.42
C LEU A 90 -11.18 20.76 -0.95
N ILE A 91 -11.49 21.04 -2.22
CA ILE A 91 -11.23 22.35 -2.84
C ILE A 91 -11.98 23.48 -2.11
N GLU A 92 -13.25 23.28 -1.83
CA GLU A 92 -14.08 24.29 -1.16
C GLU A 92 -13.64 24.55 0.30
N PRO A 93 -13.53 23.54 1.18
CA PRO A 93 -13.09 23.76 2.55
C PRO A 93 -11.64 24.27 2.65
N TRP A 94 -10.77 23.83 1.74
CA TRP A 94 -9.41 24.36 1.64
C TRP A 94 -9.41 25.85 1.29
N SER A 95 -10.15 26.25 0.25
CA SER A 95 -10.25 27.65 -0.18
C SER A 95 -10.89 28.54 0.87
N ALA A 96 -11.78 28.01 1.70
CA ALA A 96 -12.37 28.75 2.81
C ALA A 96 -11.35 29.05 3.92
N LEU A 97 -10.41 28.12 4.17
CA LEU A 97 -9.34 28.29 5.17
C LEU A 97 -8.14 29.05 4.62
N TYR A 98 -7.76 28.78 3.37
CA TYR A 98 -6.57 29.31 2.73
C TYR A 98 -6.88 29.93 1.37
N PRO A 99 -7.59 31.08 1.32
CA PRO A 99 -8.06 31.70 0.07
C PRO A 99 -6.94 32.15 -0.85
N ASP A 100 -5.73 32.35 -0.32
CA ASP A 100 -4.55 32.78 -1.08
C ASP A 100 -3.72 31.61 -1.61
N ILE A 101 -4.12 30.35 -1.34
CA ILE A 101 -3.37 29.15 -1.74
C ILE A 101 -4.30 28.24 -2.53
N LYS A 102 -4.11 28.16 -3.84
CA LYS A 102 -4.90 27.30 -4.71
C LYS A 102 -4.60 25.82 -4.45
N LEU A 103 -5.62 25.00 -4.17
CA LEU A 103 -5.51 23.56 -4.26
C LEU A 103 -5.66 23.14 -5.73
N ASP A 104 -4.58 22.64 -6.30
CA ASP A 104 -4.48 22.27 -7.71
C ASP A 104 -4.15 20.78 -7.88
N CYS A 105 -4.19 20.32 -9.11
CA CYS A 105 -4.11 18.92 -9.50
C CYS A 105 -5.34 18.16 -8.98
N GLY A 106 -5.27 16.95 -8.61
CA GLY A 106 -6.43 16.22 -8.13
C GLY A 106 -6.36 14.79 -8.59
N ASP A 107 -7.53 14.25 -8.92
CA ASP A 107 -7.64 12.91 -9.40
C ASP A 107 -6.94 12.74 -10.73
N THR A 108 -6.11 11.72 -10.81
CA THR A 108 -5.49 11.34 -12.06
C THR A 108 -5.13 9.86 -12.07
N ASP A 109 -5.51 9.20 -13.12
CA ASP A 109 -4.99 7.89 -13.44
C ASP A 109 -3.47 7.96 -13.64
N GLY A 110 -2.76 6.94 -13.20
CA GLY A 110 -1.33 6.82 -13.42
C GLY A 110 -0.47 7.83 -12.65
N ILE A 111 -0.96 8.44 -11.55
CA ILE A 111 -0.19 9.41 -10.75
C ILE A 111 1.14 8.86 -10.25
N THR A 112 1.20 7.57 -9.95
CA THR A 112 2.44 6.89 -9.53
C THR A 112 3.48 6.93 -10.64
N THR A 113 3.10 6.57 -11.86
CA THR A 113 3.98 6.65 -13.05
C THR A 113 4.37 8.09 -13.36
N LYS A 114 3.45 9.03 -13.20
CA LYS A 114 3.68 10.46 -13.41
C LYS A 114 4.70 11.00 -12.41
N MET A 115 4.50 10.73 -11.11
CA MET A 115 5.44 11.13 -10.06
C MET A 115 6.84 10.54 -10.30
N GLN A 116 6.91 9.26 -10.68
CA GLN A 116 8.18 8.62 -11.04
C GLN A 116 8.88 9.36 -12.18
N ALA A 117 8.18 9.63 -13.29
CA ALA A 117 8.74 10.31 -14.44
C ALA A 117 9.24 11.71 -14.11
N GLU A 118 8.52 12.45 -13.27
CA GLU A 118 8.92 13.78 -12.81
C GLU A 118 10.21 13.74 -11.98
N GLN A 119 10.31 12.78 -11.06
CA GLN A 119 11.50 12.60 -10.22
C GLN A 119 12.72 12.16 -11.06
N GLU A 120 12.54 11.21 -11.99
CA GLU A 120 13.61 10.77 -12.90
C GLU A 120 14.09 11.89 -13.83
N ALA A 121 13.19 12.73 -14.30
CA ALA A 121 13.53 13.88 -15.15
C ALA A 121 14.08 15.07 -14.36
N GLY A 122 13.94 15.09 -13.03
CA GLY A 122 14.29 16.25 -12.20
C GLY A 122 13.40 17.47 -12.47
N ASN A 123 12.20 17.27 -12.99
CA ASN A 123 11.22 18.32 -13.29
C ASN A 123 9.92 18.02 -12.52
N VAL A 124 9.96 18.29 -11.23
CA VAL A 124 8.88 17.98 -10.28
C VAL A 124 7.78 19.04 -10.39
N VAL A 125 6.55 18.59 -10.54
CA VAL A 125 5.33 19.40 -10.60
C VAL A 125 4.42 19.14 -9.41
N GLY A 126 4.25 17.86 -9.04
CA GLY A 126 3.46 17.45 -7.88
C GLY A 126 4.16 17.79 -6.57
N ASP A 127 3.43 18.39 -5.63
CA ASP A 127 3.93 18.70 -4.29
C ASP A 127 3.65 17.57 -3.30
N VAL A 128 2.45 16.99 -3.39
CA VAL A 128 1.98 15.94 -2.48
C VAL A 128 1.55 14.72 -3.27
N TRP A 129 1.98 13.55 -2.79
CA TRP A 129 1.50 12.26 -3.23
C TRP A 129 0.53 11.71 -2.17
N PHE A 130 -0.74 11.54 -2.57
CA PHE A 130 -1.81 11.08 -1.71
C PHE A 130 -2.45 9.83 -2.33
N ASN A 131 -1.96 8.64 -1.98
CA ASN A 131 -2.26 7.41 -2.70
C ASN A 131 -2.21 6.18 -1.78
N SER A 132 -2.80 5.07 -2.27
CA SER A 132 -2.86 3.77 -1.60
C SER A 132 -1.77 2.77 -2.06
N ASP A 133 -0.89 3.13 -3.00
CA ASP A 133 0.17 2.27 -3.53
C ASP A 133 1.37 2.17 -2.56
N GLY A 134 1.11 1.72 -1.32
CA GLY A 134 2.13 1.63 -0.28
C GLY A 134 3.33 0.78 -0.69
N HIS A 135 3.11 -0.29 -1.47
CA HIS A 135 4.19 -1.13 -1.97
C HIS A 135 5.16 -0.37 -2.89
N ILE A 136 4.68 0.57 -3.70
CA ILE A 136 5.51 1.45 -4.52
C ILE A 136 6.19 2.52 -3.65
N LEU A 137 5.46 3.07 -2.69
CA LEU A 137 6.00 4.05 -1.74
C LEU A 137 7.23 3.49 -1.02
N TYR A 138 7.11 2.32 -0.39
CA TYR A 138 8.19 1.71 0.38
C TYR A 138 9.23 0.98 -0.48
N GLY A 139 8.83 0.39 -1.60
CA GLY A 139 9.71 -0.38 -2.47
C GLY A 139 10.52 0.46 -3.46
N MET A 140 9.99 1.60 -3.88
CA MET A 140 10.62 2.45 -4.91
C MET A 140 10.85 3.88 -4.44
N PHE A 141 9.82 4.59 -4.00
CA PHE A 141 9.94 6.04 -3.76
C PHE A 141 10.81 6.35 -2.54
N MET A 142 10.62 5.65 -1.44
CA MET A 142 11.41 5.84 -0.23
C MET A 142 12.91 5.53 -0.45
N PRO A 143 13.32 4.38 -1.02
CA PRO A 143 14.73 4.08 -1.26
C PRO A 143 15.43 5.06 -2.21
N ASN A 144 14.70 5.62 -3.18
CA ASN A 144 15.22 6.61 -4.12
C ASN A 144 15.14 8.05 -3.59
N GLN A 145 14.60 8.25 -2.37
CA GLN A 145 14.37 9.57 -1.80
C GLN A 145 13.53 10.49 -2.70
N TRP A 146 12.54 9.93 -3.38
CA TRP A 146 11.64 10.68 -4.27
C TRP A 146 10.43 11.24 -3.55
N LEU A 147 10.06 10.63 -2.40
CA LEU A 147 9.03 11.13 -1.49
C LEU A 147 9.58 11.18 -0.07
N TRP A 148 9.19 12.20 0.68
CA TRP A 148 9.55 12.41 2.06
C TRP A 148 8.32 12.32 2.95
N TRP A 149 8.47 11.65 4.08
CA TRP A 149 7.42 11.63 5.10
C TRP A 149 7.35 12.96 5.83
N TYR A 150 6.15 13.25 6.28
CA TYR A 150 5.88 14.43 7.09
C TYR A 150 4.66 14.17 7.96
N THR A 151 4.77 14.41 9.27
CA THR A 151 3.66 14.32 10.22
C THR A 151 3.63 15.63 11.00
N PRO A 152 2.58 16.45 10.89
CA PRO A 152 2.49 17.73 11.60
C PRO A 152 2.61 17.56 13.11
N GLU A 153 3.25 18.52 13.77
CA GLU A 153 3.38 18.54 15.24
C GLU A 153 2.02 18.37 15.91
N GLY A 154 1.96 17.47 16.89
CA GLY A 154 0.75 17.19 17.67
C GLY A 154 -0.25 16.24 17.02
N VAL A 155 -0.02 15.81 15.78
CA VAL A 155 -0.83 14.79 15.11
C VAL A 155 -0.26 13.41 15.41
N VAL A 156 -1.11 12.52 15.94
CA VAL A 156 -0.74 11.11 16.20
C VAL A 156 -1.45 10.24 15.17
N VAL A 157 -0.64 9.57 14.34
CA VAL A 157 -1.11 8.68 13.28
C VAL A 157 -0.77 7.23 13.66
N SER A 158 -1.78 6.36 13.68
CA SER A 158 -1.61 4.93 13.97
C SER A 158 -0.65 4.26 12.98
N GLY A 159 0.20 3.35 13.49
CA GLY A 159 1.07 2.53 12.66
C GLY A 159 2.29 3.24 12.06
N VAL A 160 2.53 4.52 12.39
CA VAL A 160 3.77 5.21 12.03
C VAL A 160 4.90 4.72 12.93
N THR A 161 5.98 4.21 12.35
CA THR A 161 7.20 3.73 13.03
C THR A 161 8.44 4.25 12.30
N ALA A 162 9.62 3.97 12.84
CA ALA A 162 10.87 4.33 12.16
C ALA A 162 11.03 3.63 10.80
N GLU A 163 10.54 2.41 10.67
CA GLU A 163 10.56 1.61 9.44
C GLU A 163 9.40 1.98 8.49
N ARG A 164 8.32 2.51 9.04
CA ARG A 164 7.12 2.93 8.31
C ARG A 164 6.75 4.37 8.67
N PRO A 165 7.56 5.36 8.23
CA PRO A 165 7.46 6.73 8.72
C PRO A 165 6.37 7.58 8.05
N TYR A 166 5.74 7.09 6.97
CA TYR A 166 4.74 7.87 6.24
C TYR A 166 3.40 7.90 6.96
N ALA A 167 2.83 9.08 7.09
CA ALA A 167 1.53 9.28 7.69
C ALA A 167 0.43 8.66 6.80
N MET A 168 -0.44 7.90 7.43
CA MET A 168 -1.65 7.36 6.81
C MET A 168 -2.83 8.29 7.10
N GLN A 169 -3.45 8.79 6.06
CA GLN A 169 -4.65 9.62 6.21
C GLN A 169 -5.84 8.75 6.62
N ARG A 170 -5.93 7.53 6.08
CA ARG A 170 -6.99 6.57 6.38
C ARG A 170 -6.58 5.14 6.11
N HIS A 171 -7.40 4.23 6.62
CA HIS A 171 -7.45 2.83 6.24
C HIS A 171 -8.83 2.55 5.64
N SER A 172 -8.90 2.16 4.38
CA SER A 172 -10.13 1.67 3.76
C SER A 172 -10.19 0.15 3.80
N ILE A 173 -11.42 -0.40 3.80
CA ILE A 173 -11.64 -1.83 3.79
C ILE A 173 -12.32 -2.20 2.48
N ASP A 174 -11.71 -3.09 1.72
CA ASP A 174 -12.35 -3.72 0.57
C ASP A 174 -13.02 -5.01 1.04
N VAL A 175 -14.28 -5.21 0.64
CA VAL A 175 -15.10 -6.38 1.01
C VAL A 175 -15.75 -6.99 -0.23
N TRP A 176 -16.14 -8.26 -0.13
CA TRP A 176 -17.03 -8.83 -1.12
C TRP A 176 -18.44 -8.28 -0.95
N GLY A 177 -19.04 -7.85 -2.04
CA GLY A 177 -20.40 -7.35 -2.10
C GLY A 177 -21.32 -8.22 -2.92
N TYR A 178 -22.61 -8.05 -2.72
CA TYR A 178 -23.66 -8.74 -3.42
C TYR A 178 -24.83 -7.80 -3.69
N ASN A 179 -25.71 -8.17 -4.63
CA ASN A 179 -26.95 -7.44 -4.89
C ASN A 179 -28.04 -7.88 -3.91
N GLN A 180 -28.49 -6.96 -3.05
CA GLN A 180 -29.50 -7.24 -2.01
C GLN A 180 -30.93 -7.33 -2.54
N GLU A 181 -31.24 -6.84 -3.75
CA GLU A 181 -32.53 -7.09 -4.37
C GLU A 181 -32.66 -8.56 -4.79
N ILE A 182 -31.54 -9.14 -5.26
CA ILE A 182 -31.47 -10.55 -5.64
C ILE A 182 -31.41 -11.46 -4.39
N ASN A 183 -30.71 -11.02 -3.36
CA ASN A 183 -30.50 -11.78 -2.13
C ASN A 183 -30.98 -10.96 -0.91
N PRO A 184 -32.32 -10.78 -0.73
CA PRO A 184 -32.84 -9.92 0.34
C PRO A 184 -32.63 -10.49 1.74
N ASP A 185 -32.34 -11.77 1.88
CA ASP A 185 -32.07 -12.43 3.17
C ASP A 185 -30.61 -12.26 3.64
N GLY A 186 -29.77 -11.60 2.85
CA GLY A 186 -28.37 -11.35 3.12
C GLY A 186 -27.39 -12.05 2.18
N CYS A 187 -26.10 -11.89 2.42
CA CYS A 187 -25.07 -12.54 1.60
C CYS A 187 -25.15 -14.06 1.72
N PRO A 188 -25.35 -14.79 0.60
CA PRO A 188 -25.44 -16.24 0.63
C PRO A 188 -24.07 -16.93 0.75
N LEU A 189 -22.98 -16.18 0.58
CA LEU A 189 -21.63 -16.69 0.68
C LEU A 189 -21.09 -16.55 2.11
N THR A 190 -20.36 -17.57 2.55
CA THR A 190 -19.71 -17.61 3.86
C THR A 190 -18.20 -17.90 3.77
N ASN A 191 -17.71 -18.17 2.56
CA ASN A 191 -16.32 -18.54 2.34
C ASN A 191 -15.86 -18.11 0.94
N TRP A 192 -14.65 -17.56 0.84
CA TRP A 192 -14.09 -17.10 -0.44
C TRP A 192 -13.97 -18.21 -1.49
N TRP A 193 -13.73 -19.45 -1.07
CA TRP A 193 -13.65 -20.58 -2.01
C TRP A 193 -14.94 -20.82 -2.80
N GLN A 194 -16.09 -20.41 -2.29
CA GLN A 194 -17.36 -20.50 -3.03
C GLN A 194 -17.35 -19.65 -4.30
N LEU A 195 -16.54 -18.55 -4.35
CA LEU A 195 -16.38 -17.73 -5.54
C LEU A 195 -15.69 -18.47 -6.71
N THR A 196 -15.11 -19.62 -6.44
CA THR A 196 -14.44 -20.46 -7.43
C THR A 196 -15.30 -21.64 -7.92
N GLU A 197 -16.54 -21.76 -7.41
CA GLU A 197 -17.48 -22.81 -7.80
C GLU A 197 -18.07 -22.55 -9.18
N ALA A 198 -18.43 -23.64 -9.87
CA ALA A 198 -18.92 -23.58 -11.25
C ALA A 198 -20.23 -22.76 -11.41
N GLU A 199 -21.03 -22.68 -10.36
CA GLU A 199 -22.26 -21.89 -10.31
C GLU A 199 -22.01 -20.39 -10.43
N LEU A 200 -20.80 -19.94 -10.04
CA LEU A 200 -20.36 -18.55 -10.11
C LEU A 200 -19.43 -18.27 -11.29
N ASN A 201 -19.38 -19.18 -12.27
CA ASN A 201 -18.61 -18.95 -13.50
C ASN A 201 -19.10 -17.69 -14.21
N GLY A 202 -18.18 -16.72 -14.45
CA GLY A 202 -18.51 -15.44 -15.08
C GLY A 202 -19.30 -14.47 -14.21
N LYS A 203 -19.41 -14.70 -12.90
CA LYS A 203 -20.23 -13.91 -11.98
C LYS A 203 -19.45 -13.30 -10.82
N VAL A 204 -18.13 -13.32 -10.90
CA VAL A 204 -17.23 -12.66 -9.97
C VAL A 204 -16.61 -11.45 -10.67
N PHE A 205 -16.78 -10.28 -10.11
CA PHE A 205 -16.36 -9.00 -10.69
C PHE A 205 -15.19 -8.43 -9.89
N LEU A 206 -14.16 -8.04 -10.59
CA LEU A 206 -12.93 -7.48 -10.01
C LEU A 206 -12.49 -6.27 -10.82
N GLU A 207 -11.99 -5.25 -10.16
CA GLU A 207 -11.12 -4.29 -10.82
C GLU A 207 -9.91 -5.04 -11.40
N ASN A 208 -9.47 -4.66 -12.60
CA ASN A 208 -8.51 -5.45 -13.37
C ASN A 208 -7.10 -5.47 -12.75
N PRO A 209 -6.67 -6.58 -12.11
CA PRO A 209 -5.37 -6.67 -11.48
C PRO A 209 -4.19 -6.71 -12.45
N LEU A 210 -4.45 -6.80 -13.76
CA LEU A 210 -3.38 -6.80 -14.77
C LEU A 210 -2.89 -5.38 -15.09
N VAL A 211 -3.69 -4.35 -14.75
CA VAL A 211 -3.38 -2.95 -15.05
C VAL A 211 -3.38 -2.06 -13.81
N ASP A 212 -4.17 -2.40 -12.78
CA ASP A 212 -4.21 -1.65 -11.53
C ASP A 212 -3.27 -2.22 -10.46
N PRO A 213 -2.25 -1.45 -10.01
CA PRO A 213 -1.27 -1.91 -9.02
C PRO A 213 -1.88 -2.21 -7.64
N SER A 214 -2.92 -1.46 -7.24
CA SER A 214 -3.60 -1.65 -5.95
C SER A 214 -4.33 -3.00 -5.94
N THR A 215 -5.04 -3.32 -7.02
CA THR A 215 -5.73 -4.60 -7.16
C THR A 215 -4.77 -5.78 -7.34
N THR A 216 -3.62 -5.55 -8.03
CA THR A 216 -2.54 -6.55 -8.02
C THR A 216 -2.08 -6.85 -6.59
N ALA A 217 -1.91 -5.83 -5.75
CA ALA A 217 -1.53 -6.03 -4.35
C ALA A 217 -2.59 -6.79 -3.56
N LYS A 218 -3.89 -6.60 -3.83
CA LYS A 218 -4.99 -7.37 -3.20
C LYS A 218 -4.88 -8.87 -3.52
N ILE A 219 -4.69 -9.25 -4.78
CA ILE A 219 -4.54 -10.66 -5.14
C ILE A 219 -3.21 -11.25 -4.64
N THR A 220 -2.17 -10.45 -4.52
CA THR A 220 -0.89 -10.87 -3.92
C THR A 220 -1.05 -11.19 -2.44
N LEU A 221 -1.90 -10.45 -1.72
CA LEU A 221 -2.17 -10.70 -0.30
C LEU A 221 -2.88 -12.06 -0.07
N ILE A 222 -3.64 -12.55 -1.04
CA ILE A 222 -4.23 -13.91 -0.99
C ILE A 222 -3.12 -14.97 -0.96
N VAL A 223 -2.06 -14.77 -1.73
CA VAL A 223 -0.91 -15.68 -1.77
C VAL A 223 -0.08 -15.60 -0.48
N GLU A 224 0.06 -14.42 0.10
CA GLU A 224 0.73 -14.24 1.39
C GLU A 224 0.01 -14.99 2.51
N ASN A 225 -1.32 -14.95 2.52
CA ASN A 225 -2.15 -15.55 3.55
C ASN A 225 -2.58 -16.99 3.19
N ALA A 226 -1.66 -17.76 2.61
CA ALA A 226 -1.92 -19.13 2.16
C ALA A 226 -2.42 -20.07 3.26
N ASP A 227 -1.96 -19.92 4.50
CA ASP A 227 -2.39 -20.73 5.63
C ASP A 227 -3.86 -20.46 6.00
N ASP A 228 -4.28 -19.20 5.98
CA ASP A 228 -5.67 -18.81 6.17
C ASP A 228 -6.55 -19.38 5.04
N MET A 229 -6.07 -19.33 3.79
CA MET A 229 -6.76 -19.90 2.63
C MET A 229 -6.86 -21.44 2.75
N ALA A 230 -5.80 -22.12 3.19
CA ALA A 230 -5.80 -23.56 3.41
C ALA A 230 -6.82 -23.97 4.48
N LYS A 231 -6.86 -23.21 5.58
CA LYS A 231 -7.84 -23.43 6.65
C LYS A 231 -9.27 -23.24 6.15
N ALA A 232 -9.55 -22.15 5.42
CA ALA A 232 -10.88 -21.87 4.87
C ALA A 232 -11.31 -22.95 3.86
N TYR A 233 -10.37 -23.53 3.08
CA TYR A 233 -10.61 -24.67 2.22
C TYR A 233 -11.05 -25.92 3.01
N MET A 234 -10.32 -26.25 4.08
CA MET A 234 -10.65 -27.36 4.95
C MET A 234 -12.02 -27.16 5.61
N ASP A 235 -12.30 -25.95 6.10
CA ASP A 235 -13.57 -25.64 6.77
C ASP A 235 -14.78 -25.77 5.80
N LEU A 236 -14.61 -25.40 4.53
CA LEU A 236 -15.69 -25.52 3.53
C LEU A 236 -15.85 -26.93 3.00
N TYR A 237 -14.76 -27.60 2.61
CA TYR A 237 -14.83 -28.89 1.89
C TYR A 237 -14.64 -30.12 2.77
N GLY A 238 -14.26 -29.96 4.06
CA GLY A 238 -13.98 -31.05 4.98
C GLY A 238 -12.75 -31.90 4.63
N LYS A 239 -11.88 -31.39 3.77
CA LYS A 239 -10.63 -32.04 3.34
C LYS A 239 -9.53 -31.00 3.13
N GLU A 240 -8.27 -31.43 3.28
CA GLU A 240 -7.14 -30.60 2.91
C GLU A 240 -7.04 -30.43 1.39
N TRP A 241 -6.58 -29.26 0.95
CA TRP A 241 -6.18 -29.08 -0.44
C TRP A 241 -4.92 -29.90 -0.74
N THR A 242 -4.68 -30.25 -2.01
CA THR A 242 -3.51 -31.03 -2.41
C THR A 242 -2.78 -30.35 -3.56
N THR A 243 -1.47 -30.62 -3.67
CA THR A 243 -0.66 -30.15 -4.80
C THR A 243 -1.13 -30.71 -6.14
N ASP A 244 -1.80 -31.88 -6.13
CA ASP A 244 -2.40 -32.45 -7.34
C ASP A 244 -3.51 -31.55 -7.91
N GLU A 245 -4.20 -30.78 -7.08
CA GLU A 245 -5.17 -29.76 -7.52
C GLU A 245 -4.49 -28.55 -8.18
N MET A 246 -3.19 -28.33 -7.89
CA MET A 246 -2.33 -27.37 -8.60
C MET A 246 -1.71 -27.98 -9.87
N ALA A 247 -1.71 -29.31 -10.04
CA ALA A 247 -1.18 -29.96 -11.22
C ALA A 247 -2.03 -29.61 -12.44
N GLY A 248 -1.44 -28.90 -13.34
CA GLY A 248 -1.96 -28.53 -14.66
C GLY A 248 -0.79 -28.42 -15.62
N PRO A 249 -0.99 -28.23 -16.92
CA PRO A 249 0.12 -28.13 -17.86
C PRO A 249 1.02 -26.97 -17.43
N ASP A 250 2.23 -27.36 -17.05
CA ASP A 250 3.37 -26.54 -16.69
C ASP A 250 3.03 -25.19 -16.06
N ALA A 251 2.95 -25.23 -14.77
CA ALA A 251 2.95 -24.02 -13.99
C ALA A 251 4.22 -23.22 -14.30
N TYR A 252 4.06 -22.12 -14.90
CA TYR A 252 4.96 -21.08 -15.38
C TYR A 252 6.11 -20.69 -14.43
N GLY A 253 6.91 -21.62 -13.97
CA GLY A 253 8.15 -21.33 -13.24
C GLY A 253 8.04 -20.57 -11.91
N VAL A 254 6.85 -20.16 -11.49
CA VAL A 254 6.56 -19.33 -10.32
C VAL A 254 5.66 -20.08 -9.35
N VAL A 255 5.75 -21.36 -9.26
CA VAL A 255 4.88 -22.11 -8.37
C VAL A 255 5.47 -22.20 -6.98
N ALA A 256 5.07 -21.28 -6.15
CA ALA A 256 4.92 -21.64 -4.75
C ALA A 256 3.65 -22.52 -4.66
N GLU A 257 3.81 -23.76 -4.24
CA GLU A 257 2.71 -24.68 -3.95
C GLU A 257 2.00 -24.19 -2.69
N ASN A 258 1.05 -23.26 -2.81
CA ASN A 258 0.26 -22.79 -1.69
C ASN A 258 -1.22 -22.62 -2.03
N ALA A 259 -2.06 -22.62 -1.02
CA ALA A 259 -3.52 -22.52 -1.19
C ALA A 259 -3.96 -21.18 -1.82
N GLY A 260 -3.20 -20.10 -1.63
CA GLY A 260 -3.49 -18.81 -2.27
C GLY A 260 -3.34 -18.88 -3.77
N PHE A 261 -2.28 -19.49 -4.29
CA PHE A 261 -2.13 -19.72 -5.73
C PHE A 261 -3.20 -20.66 -6.28
N LEU A 262 -3.58 -21.71 -5.52
CA LEU A 262 -4.69 -22.58 -5.93
C LEU A 262 -6.00 -21.78 -6.05
N PHE A 263 -6.28 -20.91 -5.08
CA PHE A 263 -7.47 -20.06 -5.14
C PHE A 263 -7.42 -19.15 -6.37
N LEU A 264 -6.33 -18.46 -6.62
CA LEU A 264 -6.18 -17.57 -7.77
C LEU A 264 -6.32 -18.31 -9.10
N ARG A 265 -5.78 -19.54 -9.22
CA ARG A 265 -5.97 -20.40 -10.38
C ARG A 265 -7.43 -20.72 -10.60
N LYS A 266 -8.12 -21.21 -9.55
CA LYS A 266 -9.53 -21.57 -9.64
C LYS A 266 -10.40 -20.34 -9.97
N LEU A 267 -10.10 -19.20 -9.35
CA LEU A 267 -10.80 -17.94 -9.62
C LEU A 267 -10.59 -17.50 -11.08
N ALA A 268 -9.34 -17.48 -11.56
CA ALA A 268 -9.03 -17.09 -12.94
C ALA A 268 -9.74 -17.99 -13.96
N ARG A 269 -9.74 -19.31 -13.74
CA ARG A 269 -10.42 -20.29 -14.60
C ARG A 269 -11.94 -20.28 -14.45
N ASN A 270 -12.48 -19.62 -13.43
CA ASN A 270 -13.89 -19.36 -13.27
C ASN A 270 -14.37 -18.11 -14.03
N HIS A 271 -13.52 -17.59 -14.92
CA HIS A 271 -13.80 -16.48 -15.82
C HIS A 271 -14.33 -15.23 -15.11
N PRO A 272 -13.60 -14.66 -14.13
CA PRO A 272 -14.03 -13.42 -13.49
C PRO A 272 -14.13 -12.30 -14.51
N VAL A 273 -15.09 -11.43 -14.33
CA VAL A 273 -15.22 -10.20 -15.14
C VAL A 273 -14.25 -9.16 -14.59
N LEU A 274 -13.38 -8.65 -15.45
CA LEU A 274 -12.37 -7.67 -15.08
C LEU A 274 -12.78 -6.30 -15.59
N GLU A 275 -13.11 -5.40 -14.67
CA GLU A 275 -13.58 -4.06 -14.95
C GLU A 275 -12.44 -3.02 -14.84
N PRO A 276 -12.53 -1.88 -15.51
CA PRO A 276 -11.48 -0.87 -15.47
C PRO A 276 -11.33 -0.17 -14.12
N GLY A 277 -12.39 -0.10 -13.30
CA GLY A 277 -12.40 0.56 -11.99
C GLY A 277 -13.42 -0.03 -11.03
N GLY A 278 -13.41 0.48 -9.79
CA GLY A 278 -14.30 0.02 -8.73
C GLY A 278 -15.76 0.38 -8.99
N ASP A 279 -16.03 1.54 -9.56
CA ASP A 279 -17.39 2.00 -9.86
C ASP A 279 -18.03 1.09 -10.91
N GLU A 280 -17.30 0.66 -11.94
CA GLU A 280 -17.77 -0.29 -12.95
C GLU A 280 -17.98 -1.68 -12.38
N VAL A 281 -17.16 -2.11 -11.41
CA VAL A 281 -17.42 -3.35 -10.67
C VAL A 281 -18.75 -3.26 -9.93
N ASP A 282 -18.98 -2.15 -9.21
CA ASP A 282 -20.21 -1.95 -8.43
C ASP A 282 -21.45 -1.92 -9.33
N GLU A 283 -21.40 -1.24 -10.46
CA GLU A 283 -22.49 -1.24 -11.46
C GLU A 283 -22.75 -2.63 -12.03
N ALA A 284 -21.70 -3.41 -12.28
CA ALA A 284 -21.81 -4.69 -12.95
C ALA A 284 -22.55 -5.76 -12.12
N TYR A 285 -22.41 -5.78 -10.78
CA TYR A 285 -23.11 -6.77 -9.95
C TYR A 285 -24.27 -6.21 -9.14
N ALA A 286 -24.39 -4.90 -8.99
CA ALA A 286 -25.29 -4.29 -8.02
C ALA A 286 -26.34 -3.33 -8.61
N SER A 287 -26.44 -3.19 -9.93
CA SER A 287 -27.48 -2.37 -10.57
C SER A 287 -28.89 -2.83 -10.16
N LEU A 288 -29.81 -1.87 -10.02
CA LEU A 288 -31.20 -2.14 -9.71
C LEU A 288 -31.92 -2.88 -10.86
N GLY A 289 -32.84 -3.78 -10.50
CA GLY A 289 -33.69 -4.48 -11.48
C GLY A 289 -32.98 -5.57 -12.27
N MET A 290 -31.81 -6.04 -11.82
CA MET A 290 -31.12 -7.18 -12.44
C MET A 290 -31.94 -8.47 -12.35
N ASP A 291 -31.87 -9.30 -13.38
CA ASP A 291 -32.57 -10.61 -13.41
C ASP A 291 -31.81 -11.63 -12.55
N SER A 292 -32.33 -11.94 -11.38
CA SER A 292 -31.75 -12.89 -10.43
C SER A 292 -31.53 -14.30 -10.98
N ALA A 293 -32.21 -14.68 -12.07
CA ALA A 293 -31.99 -15.97 -12.70
C ALA A 293 -30.74 -15.99 -13.61
N ILE A 294 -30.30 -14.83 -14.04
CA ILE A 294 -29.20 -14.67 -15.01
C ILE A 294 -27.96 -14.06 -14.36
N GLU A 295 -28.10 -13.10 -13.44
CA GLU A 295 -27.08 -12.18 -13.05
C GLU A 295 -26.75 -12.07 -11.53
N PRO A 296 -26.86 -13.15 -10.70
CA PRO A 296 -26.33 -13.06 -9.35
C PRO A 296 -24.79 -12.94 -9.43
N GLY A 297 -24.25 -11.82 -8.95
CA GLY A 297 -22.84 -11.54 -9.01
C GLY A 297 -22.26 -11.07 -7.68
N TYR A 298 -20.93 -11.11 -7.56
CA TYR A 298 -20.18 -10.68 -6.38
C TYR A 298 -19.00 -9.86 -6.81
N GLY A 299 -18.85 -8.67 -6.22
CA GLY A 299 -17.72 -7.77 -6.50
C GLY A 299 -16.81 -7.58 -5.29
N LEU A 300 -15.52 -7.38 -5.51
CA LEU A 300 -14.56 -6.99 -4.45
C LEU A 300 -14.25 -5.51 -4.59
N THR A 301 -14.87 -4.68 -3.75
CA THR A 301 -14.76 -3.22 -3.80
C THR A 301 -14.69 -2.59 -2.41
N GLY A 302 -14.48 -1.26 -2.36
CA GLY A 302 -14.44 -0.52 -1.11
C GLY A 302 -15.77 -0.57 -0.37
N TRP A 303 -15.76 -0.90 0.91
CA TRP A 303 -16.98 -0.92 1.73
C TRP A 303 -17.64 0.46 1.80
N ASP A 304 -16.87 1.55 1.69
CA ASP A 304 -17.41 2.91 1.66
C ASP A 304 -18.23 3.24 0.40
N SER A 305 -18.11 2.46 -0.68
CA SER A 305 -18.97 2.58 -1.85
C SER A 305 -20.44 2.26 -1.56
N TYR A 306 -20.71 1.38 -0.58
CA TYR A 306 -22.08 0.95 -0.24
C TYR A 306 -22.92 2.07 0.40
N GLU A 307 -22.30 3.10 0.98
CA GLU A 307 -23.02 4.28 1.50
C GLU A 307 -23.22 5.37 0.45
N THR A 308 -22.34 5.38 -0.56
CA THR A 308 -22.35 6.37 -1.64
C THR A 308 -22.95 5.80 -2.92
N THR A 309 -23.82 4.77 -2.78
CA THR A 309 -24.58 4.26 -3.92
C THR A 309 -25.13 5.44 -4.71
N LEU A 310 -24.80 5.51 -5.98
CA LEU A 310 -25.12 6.58 -6.89
C LEU A 310 -26.61 6.96 -6.76
N ASP A 311 -26.94 7.90 -5.88
CA ASP A 311 -28.30 8.40 -5.58
C ASP A 311 -29.37 7.30 -5.39
N GLY A 312 -28.99 6.08 -4.92
CA GLY A 312 -29.88 4.93 -4.74
C GLY A 312 -30.11 4.09 -6.01
N GLU A 313 -29.25 4.18 -7.00
CA GLU A 313 -29.33 3.38 -8.22
C GLU A 313 -28.70 1.98 -8.11
N LEU A 314 -27.96 1.71 -7.02
CA LEU A 314 -27.33 0.42 -6.78
C LEU A 314 -27.93 -0.27 -5.54
N ALA A 315 -28.04 -1.61 -5.63
CA ALA A 315 -28.56 -2.47 -4.58
C ALA A 315 -27.44 -3.22 -3.84
N MET A 316 -26.37 -2.52 -3.46
CA MET A 316 -25.18 -3.12 -2.86
C MET A 316 -25.37 -3.44 -1.38
N ALA A 317 -24.82 -4.58 -0.95
CA ALA A 317 -24.63 -4.89 0.47
C ALA A 317 -23.33 -5.73 0.69
N PRO A 318 -22.64 -5.54 1.84
CA PRO A 318 -21.39 -6.23 2.10
C PRO A 318 -21.62 -7.64 2.65
N CYS A 319 -20.73 -8.58 2.29
CA CYS A 319 -20.66 -9.93 2.83
C CYS A 319 -19.79 -9.94 4.10
N LEU A 320 -20.35 -9.66 5.28
CA LEU A 320 -19.62 -9.47 6.53
C LEU A 320 -19.37 -10.76 7.34
N THR A 321 -19.63 -11.93 6.78
CA THR A 321 -19.47 -13.23 7.48
C THR A 321 -18.56 -14.20 6.74
N MET A 322 -17.78 -13.71 5.77
CA MET A 322 -16.95 -14.57 4.93
C MET A 322 -15.65 -15.01 5.63
N GLU A 323 -15.30 -16.28 5.44
CA GLU A 323 -13.98 -16.84 5.74
C GLU A 323 -13.11 -16.86 4.46
N PRO A 324 -11.79 -16.72 4.55
CA PRO A 324 -10.97 -16.65 5.77
C PRO A 324 -11.01 -15.29 6.47
N VAL A 325 -11.43 -14.23 5.79
CA VAL A 325 -11.56 -12.87 6.31
C VAL A 325 -12.78 -12.18 5.70
N VAL A 326 -13.26 -11.17 6.40
CA VAL A 326 -14.37 -10.33 5.90
C VAL A 326 -13.89 -9.46 4.74
N GLY A 327 -12.66 -8.97 4.79
CA GLY A 327 -12.13 -8.10 3.77
C GLY A 327 -10.64 -7.78 3.95
N ILE A 328 -10.17 -6.85 3.15
CA ILE A 328 -8.78 -6.39 3.10
C ILE A 328 -8.72 -4.93 3.55
N LYS A 329 -7.88 -4.65 4.55
CA LYS A 329 -7.57 -3.29 5.00
C LYS A 329 -6.40 -2.76 4.18
N LYS A 330 -6.58 -1.65 3.45
CA LYS A 330 -5.55 -0.95 2.73
C LYS A 330 -5.32 0.46 3.27
N ASN A 331 -4.08 0.93 3.17
CA ASN A 331 -3.67 2.22 3.71
C ASN A 331 -3.62 3.27 2.60
N SER A 332 -4.05 4.50 2.90
CA SER A 332 -3.82 5.66 2.04
C SER A 332 -2.84 6.60 2.73
N TYR A 333 -1.72 6.85 2.06
CA TYR A 333 -0.59 7.62 2.58
C TYR A 333 -0.59 9.03 2.04
N VAL A 334 0.02 9.94 2.80
CA VAL A 334 0.36 11.30 2.35
C VAL A 334 1.86 11.51 2.48
N ALA A 335 2.48 12.05 1.44
CA ALA A 335 3.91 12.29 1.39
C ALA A 335 4.23 13.55 0.58
N ILE A 336 5.34 14.23 0.90
CA ILE A 336 5.83 15.38 0.17
C ILE A 336 6.81 14.92 -0.92
N ALA A 337 6.63 15.38 -2.15
CA ALA A 337 7.53 15.09 -3.23
C ALA A 337 8.92 15.71 -2.98
N ASN A 338 9.98 14.96 -3.26
CA ASN A 338 11.32 15.52 -3.24
C ASN A 338 11.41 16.64 -4.28
N LYS A 339 11.98 17.77 -3.90
CA LYS A 339 12.04 18.99 -4.73
C LYS A 339 10.67 19.54 -5.13
N ALA A 340 9.64 19.30 -4.29
CA ALA A 340 8.33 19.92 -4.45
C ALA A 340 8.47 21.44 -4.69
N PRO A 341 7.78 21.99 -5.70
CA PRO A 341 7.78 23.44 -5.96
C PRO A 341 7.24 24.27 -4.79
N HIS A 342 6.29 23.73 -4.03
CA HIS A 342 5.57 24.43 -2.97
C HIS A 342 5.64 23.65 -1.64
N PRO A 343 6.85 23.52 -1.01
CA PRO A 343 7.02 22.64 0.15
C PRO A 343 6.26 23.09 1.41
N ASN A 344 6.06 24.40 1.59
CA ASN A 344 5.31 24.91 2.73
C ASN A 344 3.80 24.72 2.55
N ALA A 345 3.30 24.93 1.35
CA ALA A 345 1.91 24.62 1.01
C ALA A 345 1.63 23.12 1.09
N ALA A 346 2.58 22.25 0.73
CA ALA A 346 2.50 20.80 0.92
C ALA A 346 2.38 20.41 2.38
N LYS A 347 3.18 20.99 3.28
CA LYS A 347 3.07 20.78 4.73
C LYS A 347 1.72 21.21 5.26
N LEU A 348 1.25 22.37 4.82
CA LEU A 348 -0.03 22.93 5.23
C LEU A 348 -1.19 22.05 4.77
N PHE A 349 -1.09 21.52 3.51
CA PHE A 349 -2.06 20.57 2.98
C PHE A 349 -2.09 19.26 3.78
N ILE A 350 -0.94 18.68 4.11
CA ILE A 350 -0.90 17.46 4.92
C ILE A 350 -1.52 17.68 6.30
N LYS A 351 -1.23 18.84 6.93
CA LYS A 351 -1.87 19.20 8.19
C LYS A 351 -3.40 19.29 8.06
N PHE A 352 -3.88 19.87 6.98
CA PHE A 352 -5.31 19.96 6.68
C PHE A 352 -5.91 18.57 6.41
N ALA A 353 -5.27 17.75 5.55
CA ALA A 353 -5.75 16.41 5.18
C ALA A 353 -5.84 15.45 6.39
N LEU A 354 -5.01 15.65 7.42
CA LEU A 354 -5.01 14.91 8.68
C LEU A 354 -5.91 15.55 9.77
N SER A 355 -6.65 16.60 9.46
CA SER A 355 -7.65 17.21 10.33
C SER A 355 -9.03 16.59 10.11
N GLU A 356 -9.98 16.88 11.03
CA GLU A 356 -11.37 16.45 10.90
C GLU A 356 -12.02 16.96 9.60
N GLU A 357 -11.81 18.23 9.25
CA GLU A 357 -12.35 18.81 8.02
C GLU A 357 -11.74 18.18 6.77
N GLY A 358 -10.44 17.95 6.77
CA GLY A 358 -9.74 17.31 5.65
C GLY A 358 -10.04 15.81 5.51
N ALA A 359 -10.39 15.12 6.59
CA ALA A 359 -10.80 13.72 6.58
C ALA A 359 -12.26 13.50 6.18
N LYS A 360 -13.10 14.54 6.29
CA LYS A 360 -14.56 14.47 6.11
C LYS A 360 -15.04 13.80 4.81
N PRO A 361 -14.43 14.02 3.62
CA PRO A 361 -14.86 13.34 2.40
C PRO A 361 -14.73 11.81 2.44
N TRP A 362 -13.91 11.29 3.34
CA TRP A 362 -13.69 9.85 3.55
C TRP A 362 -14.27 9.35 4.88
N THR A 363 -15.09 10.14 5.60
CA THR A 363 -15.76 9.68 6.81
C THR A 363 -17.00 8.89 6.42
N ALA A 364 -16.84 7.58 6.24
CA ALA A 364 -17.87 6.64 5.81
C ALA A 364 -17.70 5.29 6.50
N ILE A 365 -18.73 4.44 6.50
CA ILE A 365 -18.59 3.03 6.91
C ILE A 365 -17.59 2.36 5.97
N GLY A 366 -16.70 1.51 6.51
CA GLY A 366 -15.62 0.90 5.76
C GLY A 366 -14.31 1.71 5.78
N ILE A 367 -14.31 2.88 6.41
CA ILE A 367 -13.09 3.70 6.55
C ILE A 367 -12.76 3.97 8.02
N TYR A 368 -11.52 3.69 8.39
CA TYR A 368 -10.94 4.13 9.66
C TYR A 368 -10.00 5.31 9.39
N PRO A 369 -10.11 6.43 10.11
CA PRO A 369 -9.13 7.50 10.01
C PRO A 369 -7.74 7.01 10.45
N GLY A 370 -6.69 7.51 9.83
CA GLY A 370 -5.32 7.22 10.24
C GLY A 370 -4.90 7.98 11.50
N VAL A 371 -5.59 9.07 11.81
CA VAL A 371 -5.34 9.88 13.01
C VAL A 371 -6.23 9.41 14.14
N ASP A 372 -5.62 9.00 15.26
CA ASP A 372 -6.29 8.32 16.38
C ASP A 372 -7.40 9.16 17.06
N SER A 373 -7.29 10.48 16.99
CA SER A 373 -8.24 11.40 17.63
C SER A 373 -9.49 11.69 16.78
N LEU A 374 -9.51 11.28 15.52
CA LEU A 374 -10.65 11.56 14.65
C LEU A 374 -11.81 10.58 14.88
N PRO A 375 -13.05 11.05 14.78
CA PRO A 375 -14.22 10.20 15.00
C PRO A 375 -14.39 9.19 13.85
N LEU A 376 -14.97 8.04 14.18
CA LEU A 376 -15.46 7.09 13.18
C LEU A 376 -16.79 7.59 12.60
N ALA A 377 -17.11 7.15 11.39
CA ALA A 377 -18.45 7.31 10.83
C ALA A 377 -19.51 6.69 11.74
N GLU A 378 -20.72 7.25 11.75
CA GLU A 378 -21.83 6.69 12.51
C GLU A 378 -22.14 5.27 12.03
N GLY A 379 -22.24 4.34 12.96
CA GLY A 379 -22.45 2.91 12.65
C GLY A 379 -21.19 2.13 12.28
N MET A 380 -20.04 2.79 12.10
CA MET A 380 -18.78 2.08 11.83
C MET A 380 -18.37 1.26 13.06
N PRO A 381 -18.18 -0.07 12.93
CA PRO A 381 -17.72 -0.90 14.04
C PRO A 381 -16.32 -0.50 14.50
N ALA A 382 -16.01 -0.73 15.78
CA ALA A 382 -14.67 -0.51 16.29
C ALA A 382 -13.64 -1.35 15.52
N ILE A 383 -12.42 -0.83 15.39
CA ILE A 383 -11.31 -1.56 14.77
C ILE A 383 -11.11 -2.90 15.49
N GLY A 384 -10.90 -3.98 14.73
CA GLY A 384 -10.75 -5.35 15.28
C GLY A 384 -12.08 -6.10 15.47
N THR A 385 -13.24 -5.49 15.17
CA THR A 385 -14.53 -6.19 15.16
C THR A 385 -14.57 -7.30 14.11
N TYR A 386 -13.99 -7.04 12.94
CA TYR A 386 -13.88 -8.01 11.86
C TYR A 386 -12.46 -8.54 11.70
N LYS A 387 -12.33 -9.80 11.32
CA LYS A 387 -11.07 -10.35 10.87
C LYS A 387 -10.79 -9.81 9.47
N LEU A 388 -9.73 -9.02 9.34
CA LEU A 388 -9.27 -8.41 8.09
C LEU A 388 -7.85 -8.84 7.82
N TRP A 389 -7.49 -8.99 6.55
CA TRP A 389 -6.08 -8.96 6.16
C TRP A 389 -5.61 -7.52 6.05
N GLU A 390 -4.37 -7.28 6.47
CA GLU A 390 -3.73 -5.98 6.32
C GLU A 390 -2.79 -6.01 5.13
N SER A 391 -2.76 -4.94 4.34
CA SER A 391 -1.81 -4.83 3.23
C SER A 391 -0.38 -4.91 3.73
N ASN A 392 0.43 -5.76 3.09
CA ASN A 392 1.85 -5.92 3.35
C ASN A 392 2.65 -5.38 2.17
N ASP A 393 3.06 -4.12 2.28
CA ASP A 393 3.71 -3.40 1.20
C ASP A 393 5.03 -4.05 0.76
N ALA A 394 5.80 -4.62 1.69
CA ALA A 394 7.07 -5.29 1.37
C ALA A 394 6.85 -6.59 0.60
N PHE A 395 5.87 -7.40 1.02
CA PHE A 395 5.50 -8.63 0.32
C PHE A 395 4.93 -8.32 -1.06
N ALA A 396 4.02 -7.35 -1.16
CA ALA A 396 3.45 -6.91 -2.42
C ALA A 396 4.52 -6.40 -3.39
N TRP A 397 5.46 -5.56 -2.93
CA TRP A 397 6.57 -5.09 -3.76
C TRP A 397 7.40 -6.24 -4.34
N ALA A 398 7.71 -7.25 -3.51
CA ALA A 398 8.53 -8.38 -3.93
C ALA A 398 7.81 -9.35 -4.88
N ASN A 399 6.47 -9.46 -4.82
CA ASN A 399 5.73 -10.56 -5.42
C ASN A 399 4.67 -10.14 -6.45
N ASN A 400 4.24 -8.86 -6.49
CA ASN A 400 3.14 -8.41 -7.35
C ASN A 400 3.32 -8.84 -8.82
N SER A 401 4.52 -8.66 -9.39
CA SER A 401 4.76 -9.02 -10.80
C SER A 401 4.55 -10.52 -11.03
N ALA A 402 5.08 -11.36 -10.14
CA ALA A 402 4.96 -12.81 -10.27
C ALA A 402 3.51 -13.29 -10.12
N VAL A 403 2.78 -12.73 -9.15
CA VAL A 403 1.37 -13.07 -8.92
C VAL A 403 0.48 -12.60 -10.07
N ARG A 404 0.70 -11.38 -10.56
CA ARG A 404 0.00 -10.84 -11.72
C ARG A 404 0.21 -11.73 -12.97
N ASP A 405 1.47 -12.08 -13.25
CA ASP A 405 1.82 -12.89 -14.43
C ASP A 405 1.24 -14.31 -14.31
N PHE A 406 1.23 -14.88 -13.10
CA PHE A 406 0.54 -16.14 -12.81
C PHE A 406 -0.96 -16.02 -13.09
N PHE A 407 -1.64 -15.01 -12.52
CA PHE A 407 -3.08 -14.81 -12.71
C PHE A 407 -3.44 -14.60 -14.18
N ALA A 408 -2.68 -13.74 -14.89
CA ALA A 408 -2.85 -13.51 -16.32
C ALA A 408 -2.76 -14.81 -17.12
N THR A 409 -1.83 -15.66 -16.77
CA THR A 409 -1.63 -16.93 -17.46
C THR A 409 -2.75 -17.93 -17.20
N GLU A 410 -3.26 -17.99 -15.96
CA GLU A 410 -4.37 -18.87 -15.62
C GLU A 410 -5.70 -18.40 -16.24
N LEU A 411 -5.87 -17.09 -16.47
CA LEU A 411 -7.01 -16.56 -17.25
C LEU A 411 -7.01 -17.08 -18.70
N LEU A 412 -5.83 -17.24 -19.32
CA LEU A 412 -5.69 -17.74 -20.69
C LEU A 412 -5.77 -19.27 -20.76
N GLY A 413 -5.41 -19.97 -19.71
CA GLY A 413 -5.37 -21.43 -19.65
C GLY A 413 -6.67 -22.11 -19.24
N GLY A 414 -7.71 -21.35 -18.99
CA GLY A 414 -9.05 -21.85 -18.65
C GLY A 414 -9.92 -22.22 -19.85
N GLU A 415 -9.43 -22.07 -21.10
CA GLU A 415 -10.13 -22.44 -22.33
C GLU A 415 -10.00 -23.95 -22.66
#